data_920017606381330c94705fed67d4d313
#
_entry.id   920017606381330c94705fed67d4d313
#
_cell.length_a   1.000
_cell.length_b   1.000
_cell.length_c   1.000
_cell.angle_alpha   90.00
_cell.angle_beta   90.00
_cell.angle_gamma   90.00
#
_symmetry.space_group_name_H-M   'P 1'
#
loop_
_entity.id
_entity.type
_entity.pdbx_description
1 polymer ?
#
loop_
_entity_poly.entity_id
_entity_poly.type
_entity_poly.pdbx_seq_one_letter_code
_entity_poly.pdbx_strand_id
1 'polypeptide(L)'
;MKGIWEKRRAKDRVLPLAAGLMMLFAGTATATDWQIETLDQTGVGKFSSMRIDKDGNVHAVWVADDGERDPVKYGFWDYKLKRWFVMTIASGGSFCSLTLDSQQRPHVSFVDMGTMSGAKLRYAHWDGTTWNVQPVTLNADTIAYYSSIALDAQDMPSISFYEYNGPKGTDFRVRMRVVKWNGRYWEVATVDGDNQSGKFNALAIDGRGHTHLAYANVNAMTAGIRYAFWDGTSWNAELLEGLSTGQAYLGFSVCLTLDKDGNPNMSYSHYSAPYLVKYAVRKAGRWQIEVVDQLSNVGYPDRNAIFVDDAGKPYISYFDYGQGVLKLAHKEGQKWVAEIVDGNGAGFTSSLQIDRGVIWIGYADEAGSGFKVARRALGPNDSAATAAAAPSSRWKK
;
A
#
# COMPACT_ATOMS: atom_id res chain seq x y z
N MET A 1 13.78 38.46 33.82
CA MET A 1 15.00 38.45 34.65
C MET A 1 16.03 37.60 33.97
N LYS A 2 17.22 38.16 33.86
CA LYS A 2 18.38 37.62 33.13
C LYS A 2 19.13 36.54 33.93
N GLY A 3 19.87 35.70 33.23
CA GLY A 3 21.08 35.03 33.69
C GLY A 3 20.87 33.54 33.94
N ILE A 4 21.75 32.56 33.68
CA ILE A 4 23.20 32.61 33.53
C ILE A 4 23.64 31.36 32.81
N TRP A 5 24.49 31.50 31.81
CA TRP A 5 25.28 30.43 31.22
C TRP A 5 26.59 30.30 31.95
N GLU A 6 26.91 29.10 32.44
CA GLU A 6 28.29 28.78 32.87
C GLU A 6 28.83 27.53 32.19
N LYS A 7 29.95 27.71 31.54
CA LYS A 7 30.82 26.73 30.91
C LYS A 7 31.53 25.86 31.96
N ARG A 8 31.53 24.55 31.79
CA ARG A 8 32.56 23.69 32.42
C ARG A 8 33.37 22.98 31.34
N ARG A 9 34.66 23.22 31.35
CA ARG A 9 35.70 22.60 30.53
C ARG A 9 35.95 21.16 30.98
N ALA A 10 36.08 20.25 30.03
CA ALA A 10 36.50 18.87 30.19
C ALA A 10 38.03 18.81 30.42
N LYS A 11 38.45 17.89 31.26
CA LYS A 11 39.85 17.46 31.42
C LYS A 11 40.02 16.11 30.71
N ASP A 12 41.06 16.09 29.91
CA ASP A 12 41.57 14.95 29.14
C ASP A 12 41.84 13.71 29.99
N ARG A 13 41.39 12.55 29.55
CA ARG A 13 41.99 11.26 29.86
C ARG A 13 42.12 10.46 28.58
N VAL A 14 43.35 10.29 28.16
CA VAL A 14 43.78 9.38 27.08
C VAL A 14 43.72 7.95 27.59
N LEU A 15 43.06 7.05 26.85
CA LEU A 15 43.15 5.60 26.96
C LEU A 15 43.47 5.00 25.60
N PRO A 16 44.21 3.89 25.51
CA PRO A 16 44.95 3.50 24.32
C PRO A 16 44.07 2.82 23.27
N LEU A 17 44.45 3.02 22.00
CA LEU A 17 43.92 2.37 20.81
C LEU A 17 44.10 0.84 20.90
N ALA A 18 43.00 0.11 20.84
CA ALA A 18 43.00 -1.26 20.35
C ALA A 18 42.66 -1.22 18.85
N ALA A 19 43.66 -1.53 18.01
CA ALA A 19 43.48 -1.62 16.56
C ALA A 19 42.68 -2.89 16.23
N GLY A 20 41.37 -2.75 16.11
CA GLY A 20 40.50 -3.73 15.48
C GLY A 20 40.51 -3.50 13.97
N LEU A 21 41.06 -4.49 13.23
CA LEU A 21 41.06 -4.54 11.79
C LEU A 21 39.61 -4.65 11.27
N MET A 22 38.99 -3.52 10.97
CA MET A 22 37.69 -3.45 10.28
C MET A 22 37.94 -3.73 8.79
N MET A 23 37.67 -4.96 8.34
CA MET A 23 37.57 -5.24 6.91
C MET A 23 36.35 -4.49 6.37
N LEU A 24 36.62 -3.36 5.74
CA LEU A 24 35.69 -2.68 4.86
C LEU A 24 35.48 -3.56 3.62
N PHE A 25 34.41 -4.33 3.60
CA PHE A 25 33.86 -4.80 2.34
C PHE A 25 33.23 -3.60 1.66
N ALA A 26 33.99 -2.88 0.84
CA ALA A 26 33.49 -1.96 -0.15
C ALA A 26 32.80 -2.80 -1.23
N GLY A 27 31.58 -3.20 -1.01
CA GLY A 27 30.66 -3.56 -2.08
C GLY A 27 30.42 -2.28 -2.87
N THR A 28 30.86 -2.22 -4.11
CA THR A 28 30.46 -1.20 -5.07
C THR A 28 28.95 -1.36 -5.27
N ALA A 29 28.15 -0.59 -4.54
CA ALA A 29 26.76 -0.40 -4.87
C ALA A 29 26.76 0.27 -6.26
N THR A 30 26.48 -0.49 -7.30
CA THR A 30 26.10 0.07 -8.60
C THR A 30 24.87 0.91 -8.33
N ALA A 31 24.96 2.21 -8.62
CA ALA A 31 23.80 3.10 -8.55
C ALA A 31 22.69 2.45 -9.38
N THR A 32 21.60 2.08 -8.74
CA THR A 32 20.44 1.52 -9.44
C THR A 32 19.88 2.65 -10.29
N ASP A 33 19.76 2.42 -11.62
CA ASP A 33 19.31 3.42 -12.60
C ASP A 33 17.80 3.69 -12.50
N TRP A 34 17.35 4.14 -11.31
CA TRP A 34 15.96 4.58 -11.12
C TRP A 34 15.72 5.88 -11.88
N GLN A 35 14.75 5.85 -12.77
CA GLN A 35 14.19 7.04 -13.41
C GLN A 35 13.05 7.55 -12.55
N ILE A 36 13.20 8.76 -12.01
CA ILE A 36 12.22 9.38 -11.11
C ILE A 36 11.61 10.59 -11.81
N GLU A 37 10.29 10.67 -11.83
CA GLU A 37 9.51 11.74 -12.43
C GLU A 37 8.48 12.26 -11.42
N THR A 38 8.38 13.58 -11.27
CA THR A 38 7.32 14.22 -10.48
C THR A 38 6.13 14.51 -11.37
N LEU A 39 4.98 13.92 -11.06
CA LEU A 39 3.76 14.04 -11.85
C LEU A 39 2.89 15.23 -11.42
N ASP A 40 2.93 15.57 -10.15
CA ASP A 40 2.10 16.61 -9.56
C ASP A 40 2.88 17.32 -8.45
N GLN A 41 2.78 18.63 -8.40
CA GLN A 41 3.39 19.50 -7.38
C GLN A 41 2.33 20.38 -6.68
N THR A 42 1.06 20.04 -6.81
CA THR A 42 -0.04 20.82 -6.22
C THR A 42 -0.37 20.43 -4.79
N GLY A 43 0.36 19.48 -4.23
CA GLY A 43 0.21 19.00 -2.86
C GLY A 43 0.88 17.65 -2.67
N VAL A 44 1.05 17.21 -1.44
CA VAL A 44 1.66 15.90 -1.12
C VAL A 44 0.79 14.78 -1.67
N GLY A 45 1.35 13.92 -2.50
CA GLY A 45 0.63 12.85 -3.21
C GLY A 45 0.32 11.63 -2.33
N LYS A 46 -0.57 11.77 -1.35
CA LYS A 46 -0.90 10.73 -0.36
C LYS A 46 -1.85 9.65 -0.91
N PHE A 47 -1.84 8.49 -0.25
CA PHE A 47 -2.77 7.37 -0.50
C PHE A 47 -2.80 6.89 -1.94
N SER A 48 -1.62 6.75 -2.55
CA SER A 48 -1.51 6.35 -3.96
C SER A 48 -1.90 4.89 -4.19
N SER A 49 -2.45 4.62 -5.38
CA SER A 49 -2.74 3.28 -5.87
C SER A 49 -2.51 3.22 -7.38
N MET A 50 -1.82 2.18 -7.85
CA MET A 50 -1.47 2.02 -9.26
C MET A 50 -1.94 0.67 -9.80
N ARG A 51 -2.21 0.64 -11.11
CA ARG A 51 -2.46 -0.57 -11.90
C ARG A 51 -1.84 -0.39 -13.28
N ILE A 52 -1.47 -1.50 -13.90
CA ILE A 52 -1.00 -1.53 -15.29
C ILE A 52 -2.02 -2.32 -16.09
N ASP A 53 -2.44 -1.77 -17.24
CA ASP A 53 -3.38 -2.43 -18.12
C ASP A 53 -2.68 -3.43 -19.06
N LYS A 54 -3.45 -4.23 -19.78
CA LYS A 54 -2.94 -5.24 -20.72
C LYS A 54 -2.09 -4.64 -21.87
N ASP A 55 -2.26 -3.35 -22.17
CA ASP A 55 -1.51 -2.65 -23.20
C ASP A 55 -0.20 -2.05 -22.66
N GLY A 56 0.02 -2.11 -21.33
CA GLY A 56 1.18 -1.60 -20.62
C GLY A 56 1.06 -0.13 -20.23
N ASN A 57 -0.14 0.45 -20.33
CA ASN A 57 -0.39 1.78 -19.78
C ASN A 57 -0.46 1.70 -18.27
N VAL A 58 0.08 2.74 -17.58
CA VAL A 58 0.04 2.82 -16.13
C VAL A 58 -1.05 3.78 -15.69
N HIS A 59 -1.91 3.30 -14.83
CA HIS A 59 -2.97 4.06 -14.19
C HIS A 59 -2.55 4.32 -12.75
N ALA A 60 -2.61 5.57 -12.30
CA ALA A 60 -2.30 5.97 -10.93
C ALA A 60 -3.41 6.87 -10.38
N VAL A 61 -3.74 6.71 -9.12
CA VAL A 61 -4.61 7.62 -8.37
C VAL A 61 -3.88 8.05 -7.10
N TRP A 62 -4.02 9.31 -6.71
CA TRP A 62 -3.49 9.85 -5.47
C TRP A 62 -4.35 11.00 -4.96
N VAL A 63 -4.14 11.37 -3.71
CA VAL A 63 -4.72 12.56 -3.10
C VAL A 63 -3.64 13.63 -3.06
N ALA A 64 -3.86 14.76 -3.72
CA ALA A 64 -2.96 15.91 -3.63
C ALA A 64 -3.33 16.72 -2.38
N ASP A 65 -2.71 16.35 -1.24
CA ASP A 65 -2.93 17.02 0.05
C ASP A 65 -2.32 18.43 -0.03
N ASP A 66 -3.16 19.40 -0.39
CA ASP A 66 -2.81 20.82 -0.51
C ASP A 66 -3.15 21.64 0.75
N GLY A 67 -3.71 20.96 1.78
CA GLY A 67 -4.15 21.57 3.03
C GLY A 67 -5.47 22.35 2.93
N GLU A 68 -6.12 22.38 1.77
CA GLU A 68 -7.38 23.09 1.55
C GLU A 68 -8.52 22.15 1.15
N ARG A 69 -8.34 21.43 0.05
CA ARG A 69 -9.41 20.62 -0.56
C ARG A 69 -9.05 19.18 -0.80
N ASP A 70 -7.76 18.83 -0.78
CA ASP A 70 -7.25 17.48 -0.95
C ASP A 70 -7.83 16.78 -2.20
N PRO A 71 -7.65 17.35 -3.42
CA PRO A 71 -8.26 16.80 -4.62
C PRO A 71 -7.75 15.39 -4.93
N VAL A 72 -8.66 14.53 -5.39
CA VAL A 72 -8.32 13.21 -5.92
C VAL A 72 -7.89 13.37 -7.37
N LYS A 73 -6.64 13.02 -7.64
CA LYS A 73 -6.00 13.09 -8.96
C LYS A 73 -5.92 11.70 -9.58
N TYR A 74 -5.93 11.67 -10.90
CA TYR A 74 -5.69 10.49 -11.69
C TYR A 74 -4.64 10.78 -12.75
N GLY A 75 -3.65 9.89 -12.84
CA GLY A 75 -2.59 9.90 -13.85
C GLY A 75 -2.72 8.70 -14.79
N PHE A 76 -2.53 8.93 -16.06
CA PHE A 76 -2.49 7.92 -17.11
C PHE A 76 -1.18 8.04 -17.88
N TRP A 77 -0.32 7.01 -17.80
CA TRP A 77 0.85 6.87 -18.64
C TRP A 77 0.48 6.13 -19.90
N ASP A 78 0.58 6.81 -21.04
CA ASP A 78 0.41 6.16 -22.34
C ASP A 78 1.71 5.46 -22.75
N TYR A 79 1.66 4.14 -22.82
CA TYR A 79 2.83 3.31 -23.18
C TYR A 79 3.38 3.61 -24.57
N LYS A 80 2.54 4.02 -25.55
CA LYS A 80 2.95 4.33 -26.92
C LYS A 80 3.54 5.73 -27.01
N LEU A 81 2.89 6.72 -26.37
CA LEU A 81 3.32 8.13 -26.38
C LEU A 81 4.45 8.43 -25.39
N LYS A 82 4.69 7.51 -24.43
CA LYS A 82 5.70 7.66 -23.37
C LYS A 82 5.54 8.95 -22.56
N ARG A 83 4.31 9.29 -22.20
CA ARG A 83 3.98 10.49 -21.43
C ARG A 83 2.80 10.28 -20.50
N TRP A 84 2.76 11.07 -19.45
CA TRP A 84 1.66 11.15 -18.49
C TRP A 84 0.60 12.15 -18.92
N PHE A 85 -0.63 11.82 -18.61
CA PHE A 85 -1.78 12.73 -18.60
C PHE A 85 -2.33 12.73 -17.19
N VAL A 86 -2.55 13.93 -16.61
CA VAL A 86 -3.04 14.09 -15.25
C VAL A 86 -4.34 14.87 -15.25
N MET A 87 -5.32 14.40 -14.48
CA MET A 87 -6.61 15.08 -14.33
C MET A 87 -7.14 14.95 -12.90
N THR A 88 -8.09 15.81 -12.53
CA THR A 88 -8.77 15.75 -11.23
C THR A 88 -10.06 14.96 -11.38
N ILE A 89 -10.28 13.95 -10.51
CA ILE A 89 -11.52 13.17 -10.45
C ILE A 89 -12.53 13.86 -9.53
N ALA A 90 -12.08 14.33 -8.37
CA ALA A 90 -12.92 14.97 -7.35
C ALA A 90 -12.17 16.11 -6.66
N SER A 91 -12.90 17.11 -6.19
CA SER A 91 -12.34 18.29 -5.53
C SER A 91 -11.94 18.07 -4.07
N GLY A 92 -12.22 16.91 -3.51
CA GLY A 92 -11.84 16.55 -2.14
C GLY A 92 -11.89 15.05 -1.95
N GLY A 93 -10.95 14.50 -1.18
CA GLY A 93 -10.94 13.08 -0.88
C GLY A 93 -9.74 12.63 -0.06
N SER A 94 -9.78 11.38 0.38
CA SER A 94 -8.72 10.72 1.12
C SER A 94 -8.80 9.20 0.89
N PHE A 95 -7.75 8.46 1.24
CA PHE A 95 -7.75 6.99 1.22
C PHE A 95 -8.20 6.38 -0.11
N CYS A 96 -7.68 6.88 -1.24
CA CYS A 96 -8.06 6.37 -2.56
C CYS A 96 -7.44 4.99 -2.86
N SER A 97 -8.17 4.21 -3.65
CA SER A 97 -7.76 2.90 -4.15
C SER A 97 -8.29 2.70 -5.58
N LEU A 98 -7.49 2.05 -6.44
CA LEU A 98 -7.72 1.90 -7.87
C LEU A 98 -7.75 0.43 -8.27
N THR A 99 -8.65 0.08 -9.17
CA THR A 99 -8.66 -1.18 -9.91
C THR A 99 -9.10 -0.95 -11.35
N LEU A 100 -8.93 -1.93 -12.23
CA LEU A 100 -9.34 -1.87 -13.64
C LEU A 100 -10.41 -2.93 -13.90
N ASP A 101 -11.39 -2.59 -14.75
CA ASP A 101 -12.40 -3.54 -15.22
C ASP A 101 -11.88 -4.41 -16.38
N SER A 102 -12.71 -5.33 -16.89
CA SER A 102 -12.39 -6.22 -18.01
C SER A 102 -12.07 -5.47 -19.31
N GLN A 103 -12.55 -4.23 -19.44
CA GLN A 103 -12.26 -3.32 -20.55
C GLN A 103 -11.07 -2.39 -20.28
N GLN A 104 -10.35 -2.62 -19.17
CA GLN A 104 -9.20 -1.83 -18.72
C GLN A 104 -9.56 -0.38 -18.32
N ARG A 105 -10.81 -0.12 -17.98
CA ARG A 105 -11.25 1.19 -17.48
C ARG A 105 -11.04 1.30 -15.98
N PRO A 106 -10.57 2.45 -15.48
CA PRO A 106 -10.29 2.62 -14.07
C PRO A 106 -11.57 2.82 -13.23
N HIS A 107 -11.57 2.12 -12.09
CA HIS A 107 -12.55 2.24 -11.01
C HIS A 107 -11.82 2.66 -9.73
N VAL A 108 -12.33 3.64 -9.04
CA VAL A 108 -11.69 4.25 -7.86
C VAL A 108 -12.67 4.31 -6.69
N SER A 109 -12.23 3.87 -5.52
CA SER A 109 -12.88 4.21 -4.26
C SER A 109 -12.10 5.31 -3.55
N PHE A 110 -12.78 6.20 -2.86
CA PHE A 110 -12.16 7.21 -2.00
C PHE A 110 -13.14 7.68 -0.93
N VAL A 111 -12.61 8.36 0.07
CA VAL A 111 -13.41 8.93 1.16
C VAL A 111 -13.45 10.45 0.98
N ASP A 112 -14.63 10.99 0.77
CA ASP A 112 -14.88 12.43 0.78
C ASP A 112 -14.93 12.90 2.24
N MET A 113 -13.92 13.63 2.67
CA MET A 113 -13.77 14.04 4.06
C MET A 113 -14.77 15.13 4.47
N GLY A 114 -15.28 15.89 3.51
CA GLY A 114 -16.35 16.89 3.69
C GLY A 114 -16.15 17.81 4.89
N THR A 115 -17.14 17.87 5.77
CA THR A 115 -17.02 18.39 7.14
C THR A 115 -16.77 17.24 8.10
N MET A 116 -16.14 17.47 9.26
CA MET A 116 -15.75 16.43 10.25
C MET A 116 -16.87 15.48 10.69
N SER A 117 -18.12 15.84 10.48
CA SER A 117 -19.31 15.00 10.74
C SER A 117 -19.78 14.19 9.52
N GLY A 118 -19.04 14.19 8.41
CA GLY A 118 -19.56 13.73 7.15
C GLY A 118 -18.63 12.96 6.21
N ALA A 119 -17.52 12.36 6.70
CA ALA A 119 -16.66 11.55 5.84
C ALA A 119 -17.46 10.42 5.17
N LYS A 120 -17.62 10.50 3.84
CA LYS A 120 -18.50 9.64 3.05
C LYS A 120 -17.71 8.83 2.03
N LEU A 121 -18.04 7.55 1.95
CA LEU A 121 -17.47 6.68 0.92
C LEU A 121 -18.00 7.06 -0.46
N ARG A 122 -17.10 7.20 -1.42
CA ARG A 122 -17.37 7.52 -2.82
C ARG A 122 -16.83 6.43 -3.72
N TYR A 123 -17.47 6.27 -4.85
CA TYR A 123 -17.05 5.44 -5.94
C TYR A 123 -17.04 6.25 -7.23
N ALA A 124 -15.95 6.15 -7.98
CA ALA A 124 -15.79 6.78 -9.29
C ALA A 124 -15.40 5.74 -10.32
N HIS A 125 -15.90 5.85 -11.53
CA HIS A 125 -15.46 5.02 -12.65
C HIS A 125 -15.44 5.84 -13.96
N TRP A 126 -14.52 5.47 -14.82
CA TRP A 126 -14.41 6.03 -16.16
C TRP A 126 -15.29 5.25 -17.13
N ASP A 127 -16.22 5.92 -17.81
CA ASP A 127 -17.14 5.27 -18.76
C ASP A 127 -16.62 5.19 -20.20
N GLY A 128 -15.40 5.69 -20.44
CA GLY A 128 -14.77 5.85 -21.74
C GLY A 128 -14.71 7.31 -22.21
N THR A 129 -15.48 8.20 -21.59
CA THR A 129 -15.57 9.63 -21.95
C THR A 129 -15.45 10.56 -20.75
N THR A 130 -16.07 10.18 -19.62
CA THR A 130 -16.10 11.02 -18.41
C THR A 130 -15.94 10.17 -17.15
N TRP A 131 -15.52 10.80 -16.07
CA TRP A 131 -15.57 10.24 -14.72
C TRP A 131 -16.96 10.39 -14.13
N ASN A 132 -17.58 9.27 -13.78
CA ASN A 132 -18.83 9.21 -13.07
C ASN A 132 -18.55 9.02 -11.58
N VAL A 133 -18.78 10.05 -10.77
CA VAL A 133 -18.55 10.03 -9.32
C VAL A 133 -19.89 9.95 -8.59
N GLN A 134 -20.07 8.94 -7.75
CA GLN A 134 -21.31 8.72 -7.02
C GLN A 134 -21.09 8.38 -5.55
N PRO A 135 -22.04 8.71 -4.66
CA PRO A 135 -21.99 8.27 -3.28
C PRO A 135 -22.20 6.76 -3.18
N VAL A 136 -21.45 6.11 -2.29
CA VAL A 136 -21.77 4.77 -1.83
C VAL A 136 -22.80 4.93 -0.71
N THR A 137 -24.03 4.46 -0.97
CA THR A 137 -25.14 4.66 -0.03
C THR A 137 -24.94 3.81 1.23
N LEU A 138 -24.68 4.46 2.33
CA LEU A 138 -24.57 3.92 3.68
C LEU A 138 -25.61 4.60 4.57
N ASN A 139 -25.74 4.12 5.82
CA ASN A 139 -26.55 4.85 6.81
C ASN A 139 -26.03 6.27 7.00
N ALA A 140 -26.94 7.22 7.26
CA ALA A 140 -26.62 8.64 7.34
C ALA A 140 -25.50 8.99 8.34
N ASP A 141 -25.43 8.24 9.46
CA ASP A 141 -24.45 8.45 10.53
C ASP A 141 -23.14 7.68 10.32
N THR A 142 -23.00 6.92 9.22
CA THR A 142 -21.78 6.18 8.92
C THR A 142 -20.68 7.13 8.46
N ILE A 143 -19.54 7.07 9.13
CA ILE A 143 -18.29 7.71 8.76
C ILE A 143 -17.35 6.60 8.26
N ALA A 144 -16.80 6.76 7.07
CA ALA A 144 -15.92 5.77 6.43
C ALA A 144 -14.48 6.27 6.38
N TYR A 145 -13.51 5.37 6.60
CA TYR A 145 -12.08 5.62 6.42
C TYR A 145 -11.40 4.42 5.76
N TYR A 146 -10.21 4.63 5.19
CA TYR A 146 -9.35 3.57 4.67
C TYR A 146 -10.03 2.68 3.64
N SER A 147 -10.43 3.25 2.50
CA SER A 147 -11.09 2.46 1.46
C SER A 147 -10.11 1.62 0.63
N SER A 148 -10.54 0.43 0.20
CA SER A 148 -9.87 -0.41 -0.79
C SER A 148 -10.90 -1.05 -1.71
N ILE A 149 -10.65 -1.06 -3.03
CA ILE A 149 -11.59 -1.53 -4.06
C ILE A 149 -11.03 -2.73 -4.82
N ALA A 150 -11.90 -3.70 -5.12
CA ALA A 150 -11.66 -4.77 -6.09
C ALA A 150 -12.93 -5.02 -6.91
N LEU A 151 -12.77 -5.60 -8.11
CA LEU A 151 -13.87 -6.02 -8.98
C LEU A 151 -13.91 -7.54 -9.05
N ASP A 152 -15.12 -8.11 -9.14
CA ASP A 152 -15.28 -9.51 -9.46
C ASP A 152 -15.23 -9.76 -10.99
N ALA A 153 -15.36 -11.01 -11.41
CA ALA A 153 -15.30 -11.40 -12.82
C ALA A 153 -16.43 -10.81 -13.69
N GLN A 154 -17.45 -10.21 -13.08
CA GLN A 154 -18.54 -9.50 -13.74
C GLN A 154 -18.37 -7.98 -13.66
N ASP A 155 -17.17 -7.52 -13.30
CA ASP A 155 -16.84 -6.11 -13.09
C ASP A 155 -17.66 -5.43 -11.96
N MET A 156 -18.25 -6.22 -11.04
CA MET A 156 -19.01 -5.67 -9.92
C MET A 156 -18.08 -5.24 -8.79
N PRO A 157 -18.12 -3.96 -8.39
CA PRO A 157 -17.23 -3.45 -7.37
C PRO A 157 -17.60 -3.91 -5.96
N SER A 158 -16.56 -4.28 -5.21
CA SER A 158 -16.58 -4.43 -3.76
C SER A 158 -15.62 -3.44 -3.16
N ILE A 159 -16.02 -2.76 -2.08
CA ILE A 159 -15.21 -1.77 -1.38
C ILE A 159 -15.18 -2.11 0.10
N SER A 160 -13.98 -2.33 0.63
CA SER A 160 -13.77 -2.46 2.07
C SER A 160 -13.51 -1.09 2.69
N PHE A 161 -13.95 -0.89 3.94
CA PHE A 161 -13.72 0.33 4.68
C PHE A 161 -13.83 0.12 6.19
N TYR A 162 -13.16 1.00 6.92
CA TYR A 162 -13.28 1.12 8.36
C TYR A 162 -14.48 1.99 8.66
N GLU A 163 -15.51 1.40 9.26
CA GLU A 163 -16.68 2.12 9.72
C GLU A 163 -16.43 2.71 11.10
N TYR A 164 -16.61 4.01 11.19
CA TYR A 164 -16.68 4.72 12.46
C TYR A 164 -18.11 5.21 12.64
N ASN A 165 -18.81 4.64 13.58
CA ASN A 165 -20.15 5.11 13.95
C ASN A 165 -20.00 5.84 15.28
N GLY A 166 -19.66 7.12 15.20
CA GLY A 166 -19.45 7.96 16.36
C GLY A 166 -20.77 8.47 16.89
N PRO A 167 -20.93 8.60 18.18
CA PRO A 167 -22.18 8.87 18.80
C PRO A 167 -22.54 10.35 18.79
N LYS A 168 -23.78 10.56 18.55
CA LYS A 168 -24.51 11.50 19.39
C LYS A 168 -25.13 10.69 20.54
N GLY A 169 -24.32 9.89 21.30
CA GLY A 169 -24.88 9.02 22.30
C GLY A 169 -23.93 7.92 22.74
N THR A 170 -24.20 6.78 23.06
CA THR A 170 -23.49 5.84 23.92
C THR A 170 -22.99 4.56 23.25
N ASP A 171 -23.16 4.36 21.96
CA ASP A 171 -22.75 3.12 21.28
C ASP A 171 -21.69 3.41 20.20
N PHE A 172 -20.47 3.67 20.66
CA PHE A 172 -19.30 3.87 19.84
C PHE A 172 -18.88 2.53 19.21
N ARG A 173 -19.19 2.34 17.93
CA ARG A 173 -18.82 1.12 17.20
C ARG A 173 -17.88 1.45 16.08
N VAL A 174 -16.80 0.68 16.03
CA VAL A 174 -15.82 0.71 14.98
C VAL A 174 -15.67 -0.69 14.40
N ARG A 175 -15.89 -0.86 13.11
CA ARG A 175 -16.01 -2.17 12.49
C ARG A 175 -15.31 -2.24 11.13
N MET A 176 -14.84 -3.43 10.78
CA MET A 176 -14.44 -3.73 9.42
C MET A 176 -15.67 -4.09 8.57
N ARG A 177 -15.89 -3.32 7.50
CA ARG A 177 -17.05 -3.48 6.62
C ARG A 177 -16.63 -3.68 5.18
N VAL A 178 -17.51 -4.33 4.42
CA VAL A 178 -17.44 -4.42 2.96
C VAL A 178 -18.80 -4.03 2.39
N VAL A 179 -18.79 -3.23 1.34
CA VAL A 179 -19.96 -3.01 0.48
C VAL A 179 -19.71 -3.66 -0.87
N LYS A 180 -20.73 -4.31 -1.42
CA LYS A 180 -20.71 -4.90 -2.76
C LYS A 180 -21.86 -4.35 -3.58
N TRP A 181 -21.60 -3.93 -4.82
CA TRP A 181 -22.63 -3.56 -5.78
C TRP A 181 -23.26 -4.80 -6.37
N ASN A 182 -24.58 -4.91 -6.29
CA ASN A 182 -25.34 -6.06 -6.82
C ASN A 182 -26.03 -5.78 -8.17
N GLY A 183 -25.68 -4.67 -8.82
CA GLY A 183 -26.31 -4.19 -10.05
C GLY A 183 -27.44 -3.18 -9.82
N ARG A 184 -27.93 -3.02 -8.57
CA ARG A 184 -29.05 -2.13 -8.23
C ARG A 184 -28.77 -1.23 -7.04
N TYR A 185 -28.13 -1.76 -6.00
CA TYR A 185 -27.79 -1.03 -4.78
C TYR A 185 -26.52 -1.62 -4.14
N TRP A 186 -25.97 -0.90 -3.17
CA TRP A 186 -24.83 -1.37 -2.39
C TRP A 186 -25.31 -2.23 -1.21
N GLU A 187 -24.90 -3.49 -1.20
CA GLU A 187 -25.10 -4.40 -0.07
C GLU A 187 -23.97 -4.22 0.93
N VAL A 188 -24.29 -4.11 2.21
CA VAL A 188 -23.33 -3.84 3.29
C VAL A 188 -23.19 -5.06 4.19
N ALA A 189 -21.96 -5.58 4.33
CA ALA A 189 -21.65 -6.67 5.23
C ALA A 189 -20.68 -6.24 6.34
N THR A 190 -20.86 -6.80 7.54
CA THR A 190 -19.87 -6.72 8.62
C THR A 190 -18.92 -7.91 8.47
N VAL A 191 -17.63 -7.63 8.33
CA VAL A 191 -16.58 -8.64 8.26
C VAL A 191 -16.10 -9.01 9.66
N ASP A 192 -15.81 -7.99 10.45
CA ASP A 192 -15.34 -8.13 11.83
C ASP A 192 -16.06 -7.07 12.68
N GLY A 193 -16.75 -7.54 13.70
CA GLY A 193 -17.50 -6.72 14.64
C GLY A 193 -16.71 -6.28 15.85
N ASP A 194 -15.47 -6.76 15.99
CA ASP A 194 -14.58 -6.36 17.07
C ASP A 194 -14.33 -4.86 17.01
N ASN A 195 -14.51 -4.20 18.13
CA ASN A 195 -14.28 -2.77 18.23
C ASN A 195 -12.85 -2.41 17.84
N GLN A 196 -12.69 -1.42 16.94
CA GLN A 196 -11.41 -0.95 16.39
C GLN A 196 -10.77 -1.83 15.29
N SER A 197 -11.50 -2.76 14.68
CA SER A 197 -11.04 -3.52 13.51
C SER A 197 -11.26 -2.74 12.21
N GLY A 198 -10.28 -2.82 11.28
CA GLY A 198 -10.43 -2.39 9.90
C GLY A 198 -9.54 -1.25 9.43
N LYS A 199 -8.64 -0.73 10.26
CA LYS A 199 -7.66 0.27 9.81
C LYS A 199 -6.70 -0.33 8.79
N PHE A 200 -6.24 0.52 7.84
CA PHE A 200 -5.24 0.14 6.83
C PHE A 200 -5.60 -1.17 6.11
N ASN A 201 -6.84 -1.26 5.62
CA ASN A 201 -7.30 -2.47 4.97
C ASN A 201 -6.90 -2.55 3.48
N ALA A 202 -6.81 -3.77 2.98
CA ALA A 202 -6.57 -4.09 1.58
C ALA A 202 -7.46 -5.25 1.16
N LEU A 203 -8.15 -5.10 0.03
CA LEU A 203 -9.14 -6.02 -0.53
C LEU A 203 -8.64 -6.62 -1.83
N ALA A 204 -8.84 -7.92 -2.02
CA ALA A 204 -8.63 -8.61 -3.28
C ALA A 204 -9.73 -9.64 -3.52
N ILE A 205 -10.04 -9.95 -4.78
CA ILE A 205 -10.99 -10.99 -5.19
C ILE A 205 -10.24 -11.98 -6.07
N ASP A 206 -10.35 -13.28 -5.76
CA ASP A 206 -9.71 -14.33 -6.53
C ASP A 206 -10.51 -14.69 -7.80
N GLY A 207 -9.93 -15.49 -8.68
CA GLY A 207 -10.58 -15.93 -9.91
C GLY A 207 -11.83 -16.82 -9.72
N ARG A 208 -12.13 -17.21 -8.48
CA ARG A 208 -13.35 -17.97 -8.10
C ARG A 208 -14.43 -17.07 -7.51
N GLY A 209 -14.13 -15.77 -7.36
CA GLY A 209 -15.02 -14.78 -6.77
C GLY A 209 -14.98 -14.73 -5.24
N HIS A 210 -14.04 -15.40 -4.59
CA HIS A 210 -13.86 -15.28 -3.15
C HIS A 210 -13.18 -13.95 -2.81
N THR A 211 -13.60 -13.35 -1.71
CA THR A 211 -13.05 -12.09 -1.26
C THR A 211 -12.04 -12.31 -0.15
N HIS A 212 -10.86 -11.74 -0.33
CA HIS A 212 -9.75 -11.75 0.61
C HIS A 212 -9.56 -10.34 1.18
N LEU A 213 -9.36 -10.22 2.48
CA LEU A 213 -9.22 -8.95 3.17
C LEU A 213 -8.14 -9.02 4.23
N ALA A 214 -7.19 -8.11 4.16
CA ALA A 214 -6.19 -7.88 5.19
C ALA A 214 -6.48 -6.56 5.90
N TYR A 215 -6.34 -6.49 7.22
CA TYR A 215 -6.61 -5.29 8.00
C TYR A 215 -5.93 -5.30 9.37
N ALA A 216 -5.78 -4.12 9.95
CA ALA A 216 -5.30 -3.97 11.31
C ALA A 216 -6.46 -3.82 12.30
N ASN A 217 -6.36 -4.53 13.42
CA ASN A 217 -7.13 -4.28 14.63
C ASN A 217 -6.25 -3.52 15.63
N VAL A 218 -6.69 -2.37 16.07
CA VAL A 218 -5.94 -1.50 17.01
C VAL A 218 -6.57 -1.45 18.40
N ASN A 219 -7.47 -2.37 18.72
CA ASN A 219 -8.01 -2.54 20.07
C ASN A 219 -6.90 -2.94 21.03
N ALA A 220 -6.81 -2.29 22.18
CA ALA A 220 -5.75 -2.50 23.15
C ALA A 220 -5.62 -3.97 23.65
N MET A 221 -6.70 -4.74 23.62
CA MET A 221 -6.72 -6.14 24.07
C MET A 221 -6.52 -7.16 22.95
N THR A 222 -6.90 -6.81 21.71
CA THR A 222 -6.93 -7.75 20.56
C THR A 222 -6.17 -7.21 19.37
N ALA A 223 -5.26 -6.25 19.62
CA ALA A 223 -4.47 -5.62 18.57
C ALA A 223 -3.66 -6.63 17.76
N GLY A 224 -3.62 -6.42 16.45
CA GLY A 224 -2.86 -7.27 15.55
C GLY A 224 -3.23 -7.12 14.10
N ILE A 225 -2.53 -7.87 13.28
CA ILE A 225 -2.82 -8.03 11.86
C ILE A 225 -3.81 -9.18 11.70
N ARG A 226 -4.89 -8.91 10.99
CA ARG A 226 -5.94 -9.89 10.71
C ARG A 226 -6.10 -10.13 9.21
N TYR A 227 -6.58 -11.29 8.91
CA TYR A 227 -6.99 -11.70 7.58
C TYR A 227 -8.42 -12.22 7.65
N ALA A 228 -9.26 -11.85 6.70
CA ALA A 228 -10.59 -12.40 6.55
C ALA A 228 -10.82 -12.92 5.13
N PHE A 229 -11.62 -13.96 5.03
CA PHE A 229 -11.94 -14.66 3.80
C PHE A 229 -13.44 -14.88 3.70
N TRP A 230 -14.04 -14.47 2.58
CA TRP A 230 -15.42 -14.77 2.20
C TRP A 230 -15.44 -15.95 1.25
N ASP A 231 -16.05 -17.05 1.67
CA ASP A 231 -16.10 -18.31 0.92
C ASP A 231 -17.31 -18.44 -0.03
N GLY A 232 -18.09 -17.38 -0.16
CA GLY A 232 -19.37 -17.34 -0.89
C GLY A 232 -20.58 -17.40 0.04
N THR A 233 -20.42 -17.77 1.32
CA THR A 233 -21.50 -17.92 2.29
C THR A 233 -21.27 -17.16 3.59
N SER A 234 -20.03 -17.13 4.08
CA SER A 234 -19.67 -16.53 5.36
C SER A 234 -18.29 -15.87 5.36
N TRP A 235 -18.12 -14.88 6.21
CA TRP A 235 -16.84 -14.30 6.54
C TRP A 235 -16.14 -15.12 7.64
N ASN A 236 -14.91 -15.52 7.38
CA ASN A 236 -14.04 -16.20 8.33
C ASN A 236 -12.83 -15.30 8.59
N ALA A 237 -12.76 -14.70 9.79
CA ALA A 237 -11.67 -13.83 10.21
C ALA A 237 -10.73 -14.55 11.15
N GLU A 238 -9.41 -14.41 10.91
CA GLU A 238 -8.36 -15.00 11.76
C GLU A 238 -7.31 -13.96 12.12
N LEU A 239 -6.68 -14.13 13.29
CA LEU A 239 -5.53 -13.35 13.72
C LEU A 239 -4.28 -13.93 13.05
N LEU A 240 -3.60 -13.11 12.23
CA LEU A 240 -2.32 -13.48 11.63
C LEU A 240 -1.16 -13.32 12.63
N GLU A 241 -1.10 -12.17 13.26
CA GLU A 241 -0.09 -11.85 14.26
C GLU A 241 -0.67 -10.89 15.31
N GLY A 242 -0.58 -11.28 16.58
CA GLY A 242 -0.98 -10.44 17.70
C GLY A 242 0.13 -9.49 18.12
N LEU A 243 -0.25 -8.38 18.72
CA LEU A 243 0.68 -7.45 19.34
C LEU A 243 0.63 -7.57 20.86
N SER A 244 1.76 -7.29 21.50
CA SER A 244 1.80 -7.15 22.96
C SER A 244 0.93 -5.96 23.41
N THR A 245 0.16 -6.18 24.45
CA THR A 245 -0.72 -5.19 25.07
C THR A 245 0.02 -3.91 25.45
N GLY A 246 -0.57 -2.77 25.15
CA GLY A 246 -0.05 -1.43 25.47
C GLY A 246 0.54 -0.64 24.30
N GLN A 247 0.72 -1.24 23.11
CA GLN A 247 1.29 -0.56 21.93
C GLN A 247 0.29 -0.41 20.77
N ALA A 248 -0.97 -0.63 21.02
CA ALA A 248 -2.05 -0.72 20.02
C ALA A 248 -2.33 0.57 19.23
N TYR A 249 -1.77 1.70 19.62
CA TYR A 249 -2.08 3.01 19.01
C TYR A 249 -1.19 3.41 17.86
N LEU A 250 -0.07 2.73 17.65
CA LEU A 250 0.88 3.06 16.61
C LEU A 250 0.55 2.23 15.37
N GLY A 251 0.21 2.90 14.31
CA GLY A 251 -0.36 2.41 13.07
C GLY A 251 0.32 1.18 12.45
N PHE A 252 -0.47 0.45 11.70
CA PHE A 252 -0.01 -0.65 10.84
C PHE A 252 -0.25 -0.26 9.41
N SER A 253 0.73 -0.51 8.56
CA SER A 253 0.49 -0.55 7.13
C SER A 253 0.22 -2.00 6.77
N VAL A 254 -0.87 -2.26 6.09
CA VAL A 254 -1.21 -3.62 5.63
C VAL A 254 -1.55 -3.55 4.15
N CYS A 255 -0.89 -4.37 3.36
CA CYS A 255 -1.19 -4.58 1.95
C CYS A 255 -1.41 -6.06 1.66
N LEU A 256 -2.23 -6.32 0.65
CA LEU A 256 -2.62 -7.65 0.21
C LEU A 256 -2.56 -7.73 -1.32
N THR A 257 -2.01 -8.80 -1.82
CA THR A 257 -2.14 -9.24 -3.21
C THR A 257 -2.35 -10.74 -3.26
N LEU A 258 -2.86 -11.25 -4.36
CA LEU A 258 -2.97 -12.68 -4.61
C LEU A 258 -1.90 -13.08 -5.62
N ASP A 259 -1.27 -14.24 -5.40
CA ASP A 259 -0.45 -14.85 -6.43
C ASP A 259 -1.32 -15.46 -7.54
N LYS A 260 -0.71 -15.98 -8.60
CA LYS A 260 -1.42 -16.58 -9.73
C LYS A 260 -2.29 -17.79 -9.36
N ASP A 261 -2.02 -18.41 -8.23
CA ASP A 261 -2.77 -19.58 -7.72
C ASP A 261 -3.90 -19.14 -6.75
N GLY A 262 -4.04 -17.84 -6.52
CA GLY A 262 -5.03 -17.24 -5.61
C GLY A 262 -4.63 -17.27 -4.14
N ASN A 263 -3.36 -17.59 -3.82
CA ASN A 263 -2.91 -17.55 -2.43
C ASN A 263 -2.70 -16.11 -1.98
N PRO A 264 -3.19 -15.73 -0.79
CA PRO A 264 -2.96 -14.40 -0.27
C PRO A 264 -1.51 -14.20 0.18
N ASN A 265 -0.96 -13.07 -0.26
CA ASN A 265 0.35 -12.55 0.09
C ASN A 265 0.17 -11.18 0.72
N MET A 266 0.77 -10.95 1.87
CA MET A 266 0.63 -9.72 2.64
C MET A 266 1.99 -9.10 2.95
N SER A 267 2.06 -7.79 2.94
CA SER A 267 3.14 -7.04 3.57
C SER A 267 2.56 -6.15 4.66
N TYR A 268 3.28 -6.02 5.77
CA TYR A 268 2.85 -5.16 6.87
C TYR A 268 4.05 -4.66 7.67
N SER A 269 3.85 -3.52 8.33
CA SER A 269 4.85 -2.91 9.20
C SER A 269 4.48 -3.14 10.66
N HIS A 270 5.47 -3.51 11.48
CA HIS A 270 5.34 -3.70 12.89
C HIS A 270 5.96 -2.50 13.63
N TYR A 271 5.11 -1.69 14.26
CA TYR A 271 5.49 -0.38 14.84
C TYR A 271 5.88 -0.43 16.33
N SER A 272 6.24 -1.58 16.85
CA SER A 272 6.88 -1.71 18.17
C SER A 272 8.31 -2.21 18.00
N ALA A 273 9.20 -1.78 18.86
CA ALA A 273 10.59 -2.22 18.80
C ALA A 273 10.72 -3.75 19.02
N PRO A 274 11.46 -4.46 18.18
CA PRO A 274 12.13 -3.97 16.97
C PRO A 274 11.13 -3.62 15.85
N TYR A 275 11.33 -2.49 15.20
CA TYR A 275 10.50 -2.04 14.08
C TYR A 275 10.79 -2.88 12.85
N LEU A 276 9.78 -3.57 12.31
CA LEU A 276 9.96 -4.57 11.26
C LEU A 276 9.02 -4.33 10.09
N VAL A 277 9.54 -4.53 8.89
CA VAL A 277 8.73 -4.81 7.70
C VAL A 277 8.66 -6.33 7.57
N LYS A 278 7.44 -6.86 7.43
CA LYS A 278 7.19 -8.29 7.36
C LYS A 278 6.43 -8.67 6.09
N TYR A 279 6.67 -9.89 5.66
CA TYR A 279 5.96 -10.57 4.59
C TYR A 279 5.26 -11.80 5.15
N ALA A 280 4.02 -12.03 4.74
CA ALA A 280 3.29 -13.24 5.06
C ALA A 280 2.65 -13.82 3.79
N VAL A 281 2.73 -15.13 3.62
CA VAL A 281 2.07 -15.86 2.54
C VAL A 281 1.32 -17.05 3.11
N ARG A 282 0.10 -17.30 2.62
CA ARG A 282 -0.69 -18.47 3.01
C ARG A 282 -0.54 -19.57 1.98
N LYS A 283 0.11 -20.67 2.36
CA LYS A 283 0.29 -21.85 1.52
C LYS A 283 -0.27 -23.08 2.21
N ALA A 284 -1.05 -23.89 1.50
CA ALA A 284 -1.69 -25.08 2.04
C ALA A 284 -2.44 -24.81 3.37
N GLY A 285 -3.15 -23.68 3.44
CA GLY A 285 -3.94 -23.29 4.62
C GLY A 285 -3.16 -22.75 5.81
N ARG A 286 -1.84 -22.59 5.71
CA ARG A 286 -0.97 -22.11 6.80
C ARG A 286 -0.23 -20.84 6.39
N TRP A 287 -0.12 -19.91 7.32
CA TRP A 287 0.68 -18.70 7.15
C TRP A 287 2.15 -18.98 7.41
N GLN A 288 3.00 -18.46 6.54
CA GLN A 288 4.45 -18.37 6.69
C GLN A 288 4.79 -16.90 6.78
N ILE A 289 5.47 -16.49 7.85
CA ILE A 289 5.80 -15.10 8.13
C ILE A 289 7.32 -14.96 8.12
N GLU A 290 7.80 -13.93 7.44
CA GLU A 290 9.23 -13.62 7.31
C GLU A 290 9.48 -12.15 7.63
N VAL A 291 10.65 -11.86 8.21
CA VAL A 291 11.16 -10.50 8.35
C VAL A 291 11.82 -10.09 7.04
N VAL A 292 11.39 -8.97 6.49
CA VAL A 292 11.90 -8.38 5.25
C VAL A 292 13.05 -7.43 5.55
N ASP A 293 12.83 -6.50 6.49
CA ASP A 293 13.82 -5.53 6.94
C ASP A 293 13.55 -5.13 8.40
N GLN A 294 14.61 -4.69 9.07
CA GLN A 294 14.54 -4.10 10.40
C GLN A 294 14.89 -2.62 10.31
N LEU A 295 13.94 -1.78 10.69
CA LEU A 295 14.07 -0.32 10.63
C LEU A 295 14.60 0.23 11.95
N SER A 296 15.30 1.36 11.89
CA SER A 296 15.79 2.05 13.10
C SER A 296 14.71 2.90 13.77
N ASN A 297 13.72 3.33 13.01
CA ASN A 297 12.59 4.13 13.48
C ASN A 297 11.40 3.93 12.55
N VAL A 298 10.20 4.26 13.04
CA VAL A 298 8.95 4.28 12.26
C VAL A 298 8.23 5.59 12.50
N GLY A 299 7.62 6.12 11.45
CA GLY A 299 6.75 7.29 11.49
C GLY A 299 5.28 6.91 11.41
N TYR A 300 4.41 7.88 11.49
CA TYR A 300 2.96 7.71 11.35
C TYR A 300 2.57 7.49 9.89
N PRO A 301 1.43 6.88 9.63
CA PRO A 301 1.32 5.53 9.06
C PRO A 301 1.79 5.48 7.62
N ASP A 302 2.90 4.82 7.38
CA ASP A 302 3.38 4.51 6.04
C ASP A 302 2.47 3.45 5.41
N ARG A 303 2.16 3.61 4.15
CA ARG A 303 1.63 2.52 3.33
C ARG A 303 2.78 1.87 2.59
N ASN A 304 3.10 0.65 2.93
CA ASN A 304 3.91 -0.20 2.06
C ASN A 304 3.07 -0.71 0.88
N ALA A 305 3.68 -1.30 -0.12
CA ALA A 305 2.98 -1.99 -1.18
C ALA A 305 3.65 -3.33 -1.46
N ILE A 306 2.86 -4.29 -1.93
CA ILE A 306 3.33 -5.61 -2.31
C ILE A 306 2.88 -5.95 -3.72
N PHE A 307 3.78 -6.56 -4.48
CA PHE A 307 3.52 -7.20 -5.76
C PHE A 307 4.13 -8.61 -5.72
N VAL A 308 3.48 -9.58 -6.34
CA VAL A 308 4.01 -10.94 -6.52
C VAL A 308 3.98 -11.25 -8.01
N ASP A 309 5.13 -11.62 -8.57
CA ASP A 309 5.22 -11.98 -9.98
C ASP A 309 4.67 -13.38 -10.28
N ASP A 310 4.59 -13.73 -11.57
CA ASP A 310 4.08 -15.03 -12.01
C ASP A 310 4.91 -16.22 -11.53
N ALA A 311 6.16 -15.99 -11.12
CA ALA A 311 7.03 -16.99 -10.51
C ALA A 311 6.78 -17.14 -9.01
N GLY A 312 5.92 -16.31 -8.42
CA GLY A 312 5.63 -16.26 -6.99
C GLY A 312 6.69 -15.50 -6.18
N LYS A 313 7.52 -14.67 -6.84
CA LYS A 313 8.53 -13.84 -6.17
C LYS A 313 7.88 -12.56 -5.65
N PRO A 314 7.97 -12.28 -4.34
CA PRO A 314 7.43 -11.06 -3.76
C PRO A 314 8.40 -9.87 -3.92
N TYR A 315 7.82 -8.69 -4.14
CA TYR A 315 8.45 -7.38 -4.14
C TYR A 315 7.68 -6.49 -3.19
N ILE A 316 8.36 -5.73 -2.35
CA ILE A 316 7.75 -4.87 -1.34
C ILE A 316 8.42 -3.50 -1.36
N SER A 317 7.63 -2.45 -1.63
CA SER A 317 8.09 -1.07 -1.45
C SER A 317 7.64 -0.54 -0.09
N TYR A 318 8.52 0.17 0.59
CA TYR A 318 8.25 0.73 1.92
C TYR A 318 9.15 1.92 2.22
N PHE A 319 8.71 2.77 3.12
CA PHE A 319 9.48 3.92 3.58
C PHE A 319 10.26 3.57 4.85
N ASP A 320 11.58 3.77 4.82
CA ASP A 320 12.42 3.70 6.01
C ASP A 320 12.49 5.07 6.66
N TYR A 321 11.67 5.26 7.67
CA TYR A 321 11.54 6.53 8.37
C TYR A 321 12.84 6.97 9.05
N GLY A 322 13.61 6.03 9.57
CA GLY A 322 14.87 6.31 10.25
C GLY A 322 15.96 6.83 9.31
N GLN A 323 15.92 6.41 8.04
CA GLN A 323 16.84 6.87 7.01
C GLN A 323 16.24 7.97 6.12
N GLY A 324 14.92 8.17 6.14
CA GLY A 324 14.21 9.12 5.28
C GLY A 324 14.24 8.71 3.80
N VAL A 325 14.12 7.40 3.49
CA VAL A 325 14.28 6.88 2.12
C VAL A 325 13.17 5.89 1.75
N LEU A 326 12.78 5.90 0.48
CA LEU A 326 11.98 4.86 -0.12
C LEU A 326 12.87 3.66 -0.48
N LYS A 327 12.47 2.48 -0.05
CA LYS A 327 13.16 1.21 -0.37
C LYS A 327 12.27 0.28 -1.17
N LEU A 328 12.92 -0.57 -1.97
CA LEU A 328 12.33 -1.76 -2.58
C LEU A 328 13.05 -2.99 -2.05
N ALA A 329 12.32 -3.95 -1.50
CA ALA A 329 12.84 -5.26 -1.13
C ALA A 329 12.29 -6.36 -2.02
N HIS A 330 13.12 -7.36 -2.32
CA HIS A 330 12.75 -8.58 -3.02
C HIS A 330 13.61 -9.76 -2.56
N LYS A 331 13.23 -10.96 -2.97
CA LYS A 331 14.04 -12.16 -2.64
C LYS A 331 15.10 -12.45 -3.67
N GLU A 332 16.32 -12.74 -3.20
CA GLU A 332 17.39 -13.42 -3.94
C GLU A 332 17.60 -14.80 -3.31
N GLY A 333 17.11 -15.84 -3.98
CA GLY A 333 17.01 -17.16 -3.39
C GLY A 333 16.07 -17.17 -2.15
N GLN A 334 16.64 -17.44 -0.98
CA GLN A 334 15.87 -17.44 0.29
C GLN A 334 16.11 -16.15 1.12
N LYS A 335 16.93 -15.23 0.66
CA LYS A 335 17.27 -14.01 1.41
C LYS A 335 16.48 -12.81 0.88
N TRP A 336 16.06 -11.95 1.77
CA TRP A 336 15.56 -10.63 1.43
C TRP A 336 16.74 -9.69 1.21
N VAL A 337 16.70 -8.94 0.12
CA VAL A 337 17.60 -7.83 -0.19
C VAL A 337 16.78 -6.57 -0.43
N ALA A 338 17.30 -5.44 0.03
CA ALA A 338 16.63 -4.15 -0.08
C ALA A 338 17.59 -3.14 -0.73
N GLU A 339 17.04 -2.32 -1.62
CA GLU A 339 17.73 -1.22 -2.28
C GLU A 339 17.01 0.11 -2.03
N ILE A 340 17.76 1.21 -2.08
CA ILE A 340 17.18 2.56 -2.01
C ILE A 340 16.68 2.94 -3.40
N VAL A 341 15.41 3.36 -3.45
CA VAL A 341 14.74 3.86 -4.67
C VAL A 341 14.88 5.38 -4.77
N ASP A 342 14.52 6.08 -3.71
CA ASP A 342 14.64 7.55 -3.59
C ASP A 342 14.98 7.94 -2.16
N GLY A 343 15.65 9.08 -2.00
CA GLY A 343 16.08 9.64 -0.73
C GLY A 343 15.34 10.94 -0.38
N ASN A 344 15.83 11.66 0.62
CA ASN A 344 15.41 13.01 0.97
C ASN A 344 13.94 13.15 1.44
N GLY A 345 13.44 12.19 2.21
CA GLY A 345 12.10 12.25 2.78
C GLY A 345 10.97 11.89 1.80
N ALA A 346 11.30 11.32 0.65
CA ALA A 346 10.33 10.79 -0.31
C ALA A 346 10.00 9.33 -0.02
N GLY A 347 8.72 8.94 -0.16
CA GLY A 347 8.36 7.51 -0.10
C GLY A 347 7.15 7.16 0.74
N PHE A 348 6.50 8.10 1.39
CA PHE A 348 5.25 7.85 2.09
C PHE A 348 4.19 7.28 1.16
N THR A 349 3.38 6.33 1.64
CA THR A 349 2.26 5.75 0.90
C THR A 349 2.62 5.30 -0.51
N SER A 350 3.47 4.28 -0.64
CA SER A 350 3.87 3.76 -1.94
C SER A 350 2.83 2.82 -2.55
N SER A 351 2.86 2.72 -3.88
CA SER A 351 2.14 1.72 -4.68
C SER A 351 3.09 1.11 -5.69
N LEU A 352 3.06 -0.21 -5.84
CA LEU A 352 4.04 -0.98 -6.61
C LEU A 352 3.34 -1.83 -7.67
N GLN A 353 3.85 -1.79 -8.89
CA GLN A 353 3.46 -2.66 -10.00
C GLN A 353 4.69 -3.10 -10.79
N ILE A 354 4.63 -4.29 -11.38
CA ILE A 354 5.66 -4.79 -12.30
C ILE A 354 4.97 -5.33 -13.54
N ASP A 355 5.37 -4.86 -14.70
CA ASP A 355 4.88 -5.35 -15.98
C ASP A 355 5.98 -5.28 -17.04
N ARG A 356 6.02 -6.26 -17.95
CA ARG A 356 6.97 -6.32 -19.06
C ARG A 356 8.41 -6.06 -18.66
N GLY A 357 8.81 -6.56 -17.49
CA GLY A 357 10.17 -6.41 -16.97
C GLY A 357 10.51 -5.00 -16.48
N VAL A 358 9.52 -4.16 -16.19
CA VAL A 358 9.70 -2.82 -15.61
C VAL A 358 8.99 -2.73 -14.26
N ILE A 359 9.72 -2.29 -13.25
CA ILE A 359 9.20 -1.95 -11.93
C ILE A 359 8.69 -0.50 -11.96
N TRP A 360 7.51 -0.26 -11.41
CA TRP A 360 6.89 1.04 -11.25
C TRP A 360 6.50 1.25 -9.80
N ILE A 361 6.93 2.35 -9.19
CA ILE A 361 6.58 2.72 -7.82
C ILE A 361 6.07 4.15 -7.82
N GLY A 362 4.78 4.33 -7.47
CA GLY A 362 4.20 5.65 -7.20
C GLY A 362 4.26 5.95 -5.71
N TYR A 363 4.63 7.17 -5.31
CA TYR A 363 4.82 7.52 -3.91
C TYR A 363 4.69 9.01 -3.65
N ALA A 364 4.39 9.35 -2.40
CA ALA A 364 4.34 10.72 -1.92
C ALA A 364 5.75 11.28 -1.70
N ASP A 365 5.96 12.54 -2.07
CA ASP A 365 7.14 13.33 -1.75
C ASP A 365 6.77 14.43 -0.76
N GLU A 366 6.94 14.17 0.54
CA GLU A 366 6.62 15.16 1.56
C GLU A 366 7.58 16.36 1.53
N ALA A 367 8.87 16.13 1.24
CA ALA A 367 9.88 17.19 1.18
C ALA A 367 9.67 18.13 -0.01
N GLY A 368 9.26 17.59 -1.17
CA GLY A 368 9.00 18.33 -2.40
C GLY A 368 7.54 18.68 -2.63
N SER A 369 6.63 18.31 -1.71
CA SER A 369 5.18 18.52 -1.82
C SER A 369 4.61 18.02 -3.14
N GLY A 370 4.82 16.71 -3.45
CA GLY A 370 4.44 16.18 -4.76
C GLY A 370 4.05 14.70 -4.75
N PHE A 371 3.61 14.25 -5.92
CA PHE A 371 3.49 12.83 -6.26
C PHE A 371 4.54 12.45 -7.29
N LYS A 372 5.35 11.45 -6.96
CA LYS A 372 6.43 10.94 -7.80
C LYS A 372 6.15 9.52 -8.28
N VAL A 373 6.75 9.19 -9.42
CA VAL A 373 6.84 7.84 -9.93
C VAL A 373 8.31 7.50 -10.22
N ALA A 374 8.79 6.44 -9.60
CA ALA A 374 10.07 5.82 -9.93
C ALA A 374 9.84 4.60 -10.82
N ARG A 375 10.72 4.40 -11.81
CA ARG A 375 10.72 3.21 -12.65
C ARG A 375 12.14 2.75 -12.98
N ARG A 376 12.33 1.43 -13.09
CA ARG A 376 13.53 0.82 -13.67
C ARG A 376 13.23 -0.54 -14.30
N ALA A 377 14.06 -0.99 -15.21
CA ALA A 377 14.02 -2.37 -15.70
C ALA A 377 14.36 -3.35 -14.58
N LEU A 378 13.77 -4.55 -14.61
CA LEU A 378 14.22 -5.68 -13.79
C LEU A 378 15.67 -6.03 -14.15
N GLY A 379 16.53 -6.08 -13.15
CA GLY A 379 17.92 -6.53 -13.31
C GLY A 379 18.03 -8.05 -13.42
N PRO A 380 19.22 -8.57 -13.75
CA PRO A 380 19.47 -10.01 -13.84
C PRO A 380 19.15 -10.76 -12.53
N ASN A 381 19.34 -10.12 -11.39
CA ASN A 381 19.07 -10.68 -10.07
C ASN A 381 17.57 -10.58 -9.67
N ASP A 382 16.82 -9.70 -10.33
CA ASP A 382 15.38 -9.59 -10.16
C ASP A 382 14.63 -10.72 -10.89
N SER A 383 15.20 -11.23 -12.02
CA SER A 383 14.55 -12.20 -12.89
C SER A 383 15.06 -13.63 -12.68
N ALA A 384 14.60 -14.32 -11.63
CA ALA A 384 14.94 -15.74 -11.45
C ALA A 384 14.06 -16.73 -12.24
N ALA A 385 13.27 -16.32 -13.25
CA ALA A 385 12.39 -17.27 -13.97
C ALA A 385 11.88 -16.88 -15.36
N THR A 386 12.51 -16.04 -16.15
CA THR A 386 12.05 -15.83 -17.55
C THR A 386 12.94 -16.51 -18.61
N ALA A 387 13.78 -17.48 -18.24
CA ALA A 387 14.61 -18.25 -19.16
C ALA A 387 14.06 -19.64 -19.45
N ALA A 388 12.73 -19.80 -19.64
CA ALA A 388 12.19 -21.06 -20.15
C ALA A 388 10.94 -20.79 -20.98
N ALA A 389 11.13 -20.61 -22.28
CA ALA A 389 10.30 -21.04 -23.42
C ALA A 389 10.29 -20.01 -24.55
N ALA A 390 11.42 -19.87 -25.24
CA ALA A 390 11.32 -19.56 -26.66
C ALA A 390 10.90 -20.87 -27.37
N PRO A 391 9.77 -20.93 -28.08
CA PRO A 391 9.45 -22.10 -28.86
C PRO A 391 10.46 -22.21 -30.01
N SER A 392 11.24 -23.28 -30.00
CA SER A 392 12.11 -23.63 -31.11
C SER A 392 11.25 -23.88 -32.36
N SER A 393 11.23 -22.94 -33.28
CA SER A 393 10.72 -23.14 -34.62
C SER A 393 11.62 -24.12 -35.36
N ARG A 394 11.30 -25.44 -35.26
CA ARG A 394 11.82 -26.42 -36.25
C ARG A 394 10.78 -26.48 -37.39
N TRP A 395 11.00 -25.70 -38.37
CA TRP A 395 10.51 -26.03 -39.71
C TRP A 395 11.32 -27.19 -40.26
N LYS A 396 10.72 -28.37 -40.37
CA LYS A 396 11.23 -29.42 -41.25
C LYS A 396 10.50 -29.32 -42.60
N LYS A 397 11.31 -29.40 -43.63
CA LYS A 397 10.97 -29.43 -45.07
C LYS A 397 9.89 -30.42 -45.42
#